data_e0054a0a40b11d3239cb7c462a603e6d
#
_entry.id   e0054a0a40b11d3239cb7c462a603e6d
#
_cell.length_a   1.000
_cell.length_b   1.000
_cell.length_c   1.000
_cell.angle_alpha   90.00
_cell.angle_beta   90.00
_cell.angle_gamma   90.00
#
_symmetry.space_group_name_H-M   'P 1'
#
loop_
_entity.id
_entity.type
_entity.pdbx_description
1 polymer ?
#
loop_
_entity_poly.entity_id
_entity_poly.type
_entity_poly.pdbx_seq_one_letter_code
_entity_poly.pdbx_strand_id
1 'polypeptide(L)'
;TMKSIAIALISTLLSFSGPVMAIEPRSICPAVLEAEINAIALDPKFSRSRWGILIESLDSGQVLYSLDSERFFLPASTIKLLTTVASMETLGPDFRIRTSVYSSGNGNVYIVGRGDPTITNTELESLAQQLRDRGISQIDTLVAKDGYFPGMTVNPNWEWEDVQAGYGAPVNSLILHQNSLDLKLWPTENVGQPLRVTWVRPEQGIGWQVDNQTRTVSTTEPEFVAIGRSFTEPIIRVSGQLHIGAEPENVFAAVINPGQNFLDGFKTILSQQEISVNRGILANYSQGSEPEVAWVESPPLSELVRTLNMQSNNVFAEAIVRTLGVQRRSSDA
;
A
#
# COMPACT_ATOMS: atom_id res chain seq x y z
N THR A 1 -58.19 -5.28 -35.20
CA THR A 1 -58.16 -5.03 -33.74
C THR A 1 -57.51 -6.20 -33.04
N MET A 2 -56.21 -6.11 -32.84
CA MET A 2 -55.43 -7.07 -32.04
C MET A 2 -55.19 -6.48 -30.67
N LYS A 3 -55.68 -7.14 -29.63
CA LYS A 3 -55.43 -6.79 -28.23
C LYS A 3 -54.10 -7.39 -27.81
N SER A 4 -53.13 -6.53 -27.42
CA SER A 4 -51.89 -6.93 -26.80
C SER A 4 -52.12 -7.31 -25.34
N ILE A 5 -51.71 -8.53 -24.98
CA ILE A 5 -51.70 -9.03 -23.61
C ILE A 5 -50.30 -8.78 -23.08
N ALA A 6 -50.17 -7.89 -22.08
CA ALA A 6 -48.93 -7.69 -21.34
C ALA A 6 -48.85 -8.74 -20.21
N ILE A 7 -47.83 -9.59 -20.26
CA ILE A 7 -47.50 -10.53 -19.19
C ILE A 7 -46.50 -9.80 -18.26
N ALA A 8 -46.97 -9.49 -17.06
CA ALA A 8 -46.09 -8.97 -15.99
C ALA A 8 -45.43 -10.15 -15.29
N LEU A 9 -44.12 -10.31 -15.46
CA LEU A 9 -43.29 -11.20 -14.64
C LEU A 9 -43.02 -10.52 -13.32
N ILE A 10 -43.65 -10.99 -12.25
CA ILE A 10 -43.30 -10.64 -10.87
C ILE A 10 -42.19 -11.58 -10.45
N SER A 11 -40.94 -11.06 -10.42
CA SER A 11 -39.79 -11.72 -9.79
C SER A 11 -39.83 -11.48 -8.30
N THR A 12 -40.26 -12.47 -7.53
CA THR A 12 -40.15 -12.52 -6.09
C THR A 12 -38.67 -12.77 -5.70
N LEU A 13 -37.95 -11.72 -5.35
CA LEU A 13 -36.67 -11.83 -4.65
C LEU A 13 -36.96 -12.32 -3.22
N LEU A 14 -36.67 -13.58 -2.95
CA LEU A 14 -36.58 -14.14 -1.60
C LEU A 14 -35.27 -13.64 -0.98
N SER A 15 -35.35 -12.55 -0.20
CA SER A 15 -34.28 -12.12 0.67
C SER A 15 -34.17 -13.11 1.81
N PHE A 16 -33.18 -14.00 1.79
CA PHE A 16 -32.74 -14.75 2.95
C PHE A 16 -31.97 -13.82 3.90
N SER A 17 -32.67 -13.10 4.74
CA SER A 17 -32.11 -12.49 5.93
C SER A 17 -32.15 -13.52 7.05
N GLY A 18 -31.13 -14.39 7.10
CA GLY A 18 -30.85 -15.15 8.31
C GLY A 18 -30.55 -14.16 9.44
N PRO A 19 -30.96 -14.43 10.70
CA PRO A 19 -30.61 -13.56 11.80
C PRO A 19 -29.08 -13.57 11.95
N VAL A 20 -28.45 -12.42 11.69
CA VAL A 20 -27.11 -12.15 12.19
C VAL A 20 -27.24 -12.18 13.70
N MET A 21 -26.83 -13.30 14.33
CA MET A 21 -26.71 -13.36 15.77
C MET A 21 -25.68 -12.29 16.14
N ALA A 22 -26.15 -11.16 16.63
CA ALA A 22 -25.32 -10.22 17.33
C ALA A 22 -24.71 -11.00 18.51
N ILE A 23 -23.40 -11.20 18.47
CA ILE A 23 -22.66 -11.71 19.64
C ILE A 23 -22.79 -10.56 20.64
N GLU A 24 -23.71 -10.71 21.59
CA GLU A 24 -23.75 -9.78 22.71
C GLU A 24 -22.36 -9.76 23.36
N PRO A 25 -21.78 -8.57 23.58
CA PRO A 25 -20.51 -8.50 24.28
C PRO A 25 -20.70 -9.13 25.66
N ARG A 26 -20.16 -10.33 25.88
CA ARG A 26 -20.10 -10.92 27.20
C ARG A 26 -19.30 -9.95 28.06
N SER A 27 -19.97 -9.29 29.01
CA SER A 27 -19.25 -8.54 30.03
C SER A 27 -18.45 -9.56 30.85
N ILE A 28 -17.14 -9.63 30.63
CA ILE A 28 -16.26 -10.46 31.42
C ILE A 28 -16.11 -9.77 32.76
N CYS A 29 -16.63 -10.41 33.82
CA CYS A 29 -16.44 -9.91 35.18
C CYS A 29 -14.93 -9.93 35.50
N PRO A 30 -14.33 -8.85 36.01
CA PRO A 30 -12.91 -8.83 36.38
C PRO A 30 -12.48 -10.01 37.26
N ALA A 31 -13.39 -10.53 38.10
CA ALA A 31 -13.13 -11.66 38.96
C ALA A 31 -12.87 -13.02 38.25
N VAL A 32 -13.31 -13.14 36.97
CA VAL A 32 -13.08 -14.39 36.19
C VAL A 32 -12.04 -14.17 35.07
N LEU A 33 -11.60 -12.93 34.82
CA LEU A 33 -10.70 -12.56 33.75
C LEU A 33 -9.37 -13.33 33.83
N GLU A 34 -8.77 -13.40 35.01
CA GLU A 34 -7.52 -14.11 35.24
C GLU A 34 -7.65 -15.63 34.94
N ALA A 35 -8.72 -16.25 35.38
CA ALA A 35 -8.95 -17.67 35.13
C ALA A 35 -9.15 -17.99 33.65
N GLU A 36 -9.90 -17.17 32.94
CA GLU A 36 -10.15 -17.33 31.51
C GLU A 36 -8.87 -17.11 30.67
N ILE A 37 -8.06 -16.09 30.97
CA ILE A 37 -6.79 -15.86 30.28
C ILE A 37 -5.80 -16.99 30.56
N ASN A 38 -5.67 -17.39 31.83
CA ASN A 38 -4.76 -18.47 32.23
C ASN A 38 -5.16 -19.82 31.59
N ALA A 39 -6.45 -20.08 31.42
CA ALA A 39 -6.94 -21.29 30.75
C ALA A 39 -6.44 -21.35 29.28
N ILE A 40 -6.22 -20.23 28.64
CA ILE A 40 -5.66 -20.15 27.30
C ILE A 40 -4.14 -20.09 27.33
N ALA A 41 -3.55 -19.14 28.05
CA ALA A 41 -2.12 -18.86 28.01
C ALA A 41 -1.27 -20.01 28.57
N LEU A 42 -1.80 -20.75 29.54
CA LEU A 42 -1.11 -21.88 30.21
C LEU A 42 -1.53 -23.25 29.65
N ASP A 43 -2.35 -23.32 28.61
CA ASP A 43 -2.69 -24.57 27.95
C ASP A 43 -1.41 -25.28 27.46
N PRO A 44 -1.21 -26.59 27.74
CA PRO A 44 -0.02 -27.34 27.34
C PRO A 44 0.34 -27.27 25.85
N LYS A 45 -0.65 -27.05 24.96
CA LYS A 45 -0.41 -26.88 23.53
C LYS A 45 0.43 -25.62 23.21
N PHE A 46 0.44 -24.62 24.11
CA PHE A 46 1.22 -23.39 23.99
C PHE A 46 2.50 -23.38 24.85
N SER A 47 2.91 -24.53 25.41
CA SER A 47 4.08 -24.66 26.30
C SER A 47 5.39 -24.11 25.72
N ARG A 48 5.50 -23.98 24.38
CA ARG A 48 6.65 -23.35 23.69
C ARG A 48 6.45 -21.90 23.37
N SER A 49 5.27 -21.35 23.60
CA SER A 49 4.95 -19.94 23.35
C SER A 49 5.34 -19.09 24.56
N ARG A 50 5.66 -17.83 24.29
CA ARG A 50 5.84 -16.82 25.32
C ARG A 50 4.72 -15.80 25.19
N TRP A 51 4.15 -15.43 26.32
CA TRP A 51 3.09 -14.46 26.42
C TRP A 51 3.55 -13.24 27.20
N GLY A 52 3.27 -12.03 26.69
CA GLY A 52 3.34 -10.79 27.44
C GLY A 52 1.96 -10.16 27.37
N ILE A 53 1.27 -10.09 28.49
CA ILE A 53 -0.11 -9.59 28.56
C ILE A 53 -0.21 -8.57 29.68
N LEU A 54 -0.73 -7.38 29.37
CA LEU A 54 -1.13 -6.36 30.32
C LEU A 54 -2.54 -5.89 29.97
N ILE A 55 -3.45 -5.97 30.92
CA ILE A 55 -4.81 -5.48 30.79
C ILE A 55 -5.07 -4.46 31.88
N GLU A 56 -5.42 -3.25 31.47
CA GLU A 56 -5.69 -2.13 32.37
C GLU A 56 -7.07 -1.55 32.09
N SER A 57 -7.72 -1.05 33.14
CA SER A 57 -8.92 -0.23 33.01
C SER A 57 -8.53 1.15 32.51
N LEU A 58 -9.08 1.61 31.37
CA LEU A 58 -8.84 2.94 30.84
C LEU A 58 -9.36 4.06 31.74
N ASP A 59 -10.43 3.79 32.52
CA ASP A 59 -11.03 4.80 33.38
C ASP A 59 -10.24 5.02 34.68
N SER A 60 -9.67 3.96 35.25
CA SER A 60 -9.01 3.99 36.56
C SER A 60 -7.49 3.79 36.53
N GLY A 61 -6.94 3.31 35.41
CA GLY A 61 -5.53 2.88 35.33
C GLY A 61 -5.24 1.62 36.15
N GLN A 62 -6.25 0.95 36.68
CA GLN A 62 -6.06 -0.27 37.45
C GLN A 62 -5.64 -1.44 36.56
N VAL A 63 -4.55 -2.09 36.93
CA VAL A 63 -4.15 -3.35 36.30
C VAL A 63 -5.14 -4.45 36.67
N LEU A 64 -5.81 -5.01 35.67
CA LEU A 64 -6.78 -6.09 35.82
C LEU A 64 -6.14 -7.47 35.63
N TYR A 65 -5.08 -7.54 34.81
CA TYR A 65 -4.31 -8.76 34.57
C TYR A 65 -2.90 -8.41 34.10
N SER A 66 -1.90 -9.17 34.54
CA SER A 66 -0.50 -9.01 34.10
C SER A 66 0.20 -10.37 34.05
N LEU A 67 0.76 -10.69 32.89
CA LEU A 67 1.62 -11.86 32.68
C LEU A 67 2.85 -11.43 31.87
N ASP A 68 4.05 -11.54 32.46
CA ASP A 68 5.32 -11.15 31.79
C ASP A 68 5.28 -9.76 31.11
N SER A 69 4.49 -8.83 31.61
CA SER A 69 4.25 -7.51 31.01
C SER A 69 5.49 -6.63 30.93
N GLU A 70 6.48 -6.84 31.81
CA GLU A 70 7.76 -6.12 31.86
C GLU A 70 8.82 -6.71 30.93
N ARG A 71 8.50 -7.78 30.21
CA ARG A 71 9.47 -8.39 29.30
C ARG A 71 9.45 -7.73 27.93
N PHE A 72 10.61 -7.69 27.30
CA PHE A 72 10.72 -7.21 25.92
C PHE A 72 10.27 -8.26 24.92
N PHE A 73 9.43 -7.80 23.99
CA PHE A 73 8.95 -8.56 22.83
C PHE A 73 9.24 -7.78 21.56
N LEU A 74 9.38 -8.47 20.44
CA LEU A 74 9.43 -7.81 19.13
C LEU A 74 8.05 -7.22 18.84
N PRO A 75 7.94 -5.90 18.65
CA PRO A 75 6.65 -5.24 18.49
C PRO A 75 5.98 -5.55 17.14
N ALA A 76 6.76 -6.00 16.15
CA ALA A 76 6.30 -6.16 14.77
C ALA A 76 5.49 -4.93 14.34
N SER A 77 4.34 -5.13 13.68
CA SER A 77 3.50 -4.03 13.18
C SER A 77 2.83 -3.17 14.26
N THR A 78 2.85 -3.57 15.53
CA THR A 78 2.33 -2.71 16.60
C THR A 78 3.16 -1.44 16.78
N ILE A 79 4.42 -1.41 16.31
CA ILE A 79 5.25 -0.19 16.26
C ILE A 79 4.59 0.95 15.47
N LYS A 80 3.70 0.63 14.52
CA LYS A 80 2.96 1.62 13.73
C LYS A 80 2.04 2.50 14.56
N LEU A 81 1.63 2.05 15.74
CA LEU A 81 0.87 2.87 16.69
C LEU A 81 1.71 4.06 17.19
N LEU A 82 3.03 3.88 17.39
CA LEU A 82 3.92 4.98 17.75
C LEU A 82 4.06 5.98 16.60
N THR A 83 4.18 5.47 15.35
CA THR A 83 4.18 6.33 14.15
C THR A 83 2.88 7.15 14.07
N THR A 84 1.74 6.51 14.32
CA THR A 84 0.43 7.17 14.33
C THR A 84 0.37 8.29 15.37
N VAL A 85 0.70 7.99 16.62
CA VAL A 85 0.66 9.00 17.69
C VAL A 85 1.60 10.14 17.37
N ALA A 86 2.87 9.86 17.05
CA ALA A 86 3.86 10.89 16.76
C ALA A 86 3.44 11.79 15.59
N SER A 87 2.86 11.22 14.53
CA SER A 87 2.42 12.00 13.37
C SER A 87 1.18 12.83 13.67
N MET A 88 0.19 12.28 14.36
CA MET A 88 -1.03 13.01 14.74
C MET A 88 -0.73 14.19 15.67
N GLU A 89 0.18 14.01 16.64
CA GLU A 89 0.60 15.06 17.58
C GLU A 89 1.45 16.15 16.90
N THR A 90 2.32 15.77 15.93
CA THR A 90 3.27 16.72 15.35
C THR A 90 2.71 17.44 14.14
N LEU A 91 2.00 16.75 13.26
CA LEU A 91 1.50 17.29 11.98
C LEU A 91 0.02 17.70 12.07
N GLY A 92 -0.73 17.08 12.96
CA GLY A 92 -2.18 17.25 13.06
C GLY A 92 -2.98 16.39 12.09
N PRO A 93 -4.27 16.12 12.41
CA PRO A 93 -5.11 15.19 11.65
C PRO A 93 -5.40 15.64 10.21
N ASP A 94 -5.39 16.93 9.94
CA ASP A 94 -5.74 17.52 8.64
C ASP A 94 -4.54 17.72 7.71
N PHE A 95 -3.31 17.39 8.18
CA PHE A 95 -2.09 17.50 7.37
C PHE A 95 -2.22 16.69 6.10
N ARG A 96 -1.77 17.26 4.97
CA ARG A 96 -1.76 16.61 3.65
C ARG A 96 -0.37 16.66 3.02
N ILE A 97 -0.02 15.60 2.32
CA ILE A 97 1.21 15.54 1.54
C ILE A 97 0.91 16.05 0.13
N ARG A 98 1.66 17.06 -0.31
CA ARG A 98 1.44 17.71 -1.61
C ARG A 98 2.48 17.26 -2.63
N THR A 99 2.03 16.83 -3.79
CA THR A 99 2.86 16.60 -4.98
C THR A 99 2.63 17.73 -5.95
N SER A 100 3.70 18.40 -6.38
CA SER A 100 3.65 19.67 -7.11
C SER A 100 4.36 19.57 -8.45
N VAL A 101 3.85 20.28 -9.45
CA VAL A 101 4.50 20.48 -10.75
C VAL A 101 4.80 21.96 -10.95
N TYR A 102 6.03 22.25 -11.34
CA TYR A 102 6.54 23.60 -11.55
C TYR A 102 6.98 23.79 -13.00
N SER A 103 6.79 24.98 -13.56
CA SER A 103 7.28 25.33 -14.89
C SER A 103 7.37 26.85 -15.04
N SER A 104 8.40 27.31 -15.70
CA SER A 104 8.57 28.73 -16.10
C SER A 104 8.21 28.99 -17.56
N GLY A 105 7.60 28.03 -18.25
CA GLY A 105 7.20 28.18 -19.66
C GLY A 105 8.34 28.07 -20.67
N ASN A 106 9.53 27.67 -20.25
CA ASN A 106 10.73 27.50 -21.08
C ASN A 106 10.92 26.08 -21.64
N GLY A 107 9.87 25.25 -21.64
CA GLY A 107 9.92 23.87 -22.07
C GLY A 107 10.31 22.88 -20.95
N ASN A 108 10.80 23.37 -19.80
CA ASN A 108 11.13 22.52 -18.66
C ASN A 108 9.96 22.43 -17.68
N VAL A 109 9.66 21.22 -17.27
CA VAL A 109 8.64 20.89 -16.26
C VAL A 109 9.28 20.06 -15.16
N TYR A 110 9.05 20.44 -13.91
CA TYR A 110 9.61 19.80 -12.73
C TYR A 110 8.48 19.20 -11.91
N ILE A 111 8.49 17.89 -11.67
CA ILE A 111 7.60 17.26 -10.70
C ILE A 111 8.35 16.98 -9.40
N VAL A 112 7.77 17.41 -8.29
CA VAL A 112 8.33 17.29 -6.95
C VAL A 112 7.38 16.45 -6.10
N GLY A 113 7.79 15.23 -5.78
CA GLY A 113 7.10 14.39 -4.80
C GLY A 113 7.61 14.69 -3.38
N ARG A 114 6.71 14.56 -2.42
CA ARG A 114 7.02 14.68 -0.98
C ARG A 114 6.64 13.43 -0.21
N GLY A 115 6.54 12.29 -0.94
CA GLY A 115 6.31 10.98 -0.32
C GLY A 115 4.84 10.68 -0.05
N ASP A 116 3.92 11.15 -0.88
CA ASP A 116 2.52 10.75 -0.81
C ASP A 116 2.36 9.28 -1.25
N PRO A 117 1.99 8.36 -0.33
CA PRO A 117 1.86 6.94 -0.66
C PRO A 117 0.56 6.62 -1.40
N THR A 118 -0.32 7.60 -1.60
CA THR A 118 -1.63 7.41 -2.23
C THR A 118 -1.63 7.70 -3.72
N ILE A 119 -0.50 8.19 -4.29
CA ILE A 119 -0.42 8.51 -5.72
C ILE A 119 -0.65 7.26 -6.58
N THR A 120 -1.62 7.38 -7.46
CA THR A 120 -1.98 6.41 -8.50
C THR A 120 -2.02 7.08 -9.86
N ASN A 121 -2.46 6.36 -10.89
CA ASN A 121 -2.69 6.97 -12.22
C ASN A 121 -3.70 8.11 -12.14
N THR A 122 -4.70 8.04 -11.26
CA THR A 122 -5.73 9.09 -11.10
C THR A 122 -5.13 10.44 -10.71
N GLU A 123 -4.20 10.47 -9.76
CA GLU A 123 -3.52 11.70 -9.34
C GLU A 123 -2.59 12.23 -10.46
N LEU A 124 -1.91 11.32 -11.17
CA LEU A 124 -1.08 11.68 -12.32
C LEU A 124 -1.92 12.23 -13.49
N GLU A 125 -3.09 11.67 -13.75
CA GLU A 125 -4.06 12.17 -14.74
C GLU A 125 -4.55 13.57 -14.37
N SER A 126 -4.84 13.81 -13.09
CA SER A 126 -5.23 15.13 -12.59
C SER A 126 -4.12 16.16 -12.82
N LEU A 127 -2.86 15.81 -12.55
CA LEU A 127 -1.71 16.69 -12.83
C LEU A 127 -1.58 16.98 -14.34
N ALA A 128 -1.69 15.96 -15.19
CA ALA A 128 -1.63 16.11 -16.63
C ALA A 128 -2.76 17.00 -17.17
N GLN A 129 -3.99 16.83 -16.67
CA GLN A 129 -5.12 17.68 -17.04
C GLN A 129 -4.87 19.15 -16.67
N GLN A 130 -4.36 19.42 -15.46
CA GLN A 130 -4.01 20.79 -15.04
C GLN A 130 -2.94 21.42 -15.93
N LEU A 131 -1.97 20.64 -16.45
CA LEU A 131 -0.99 21.12 -17.42
C LEU A 131 -1.65 21.46 -18.77
N ARG A 132 -2.55 20.62 -19.26
CA ARG A 132 -3.32 20.88 -20.49
C ARG A 132 -4.16 22.15 -20.38
N ASP A 133 -4.86 22.33 -19.26
CA ASP A 133 -5.71 23.51 -19.02
C ASP A 133 -4.91 24.82 -19.04
N ARG A 134 -3.60 24.73 -18.81
CA ARG A 134 -2.64 25.85 -18.96
C ARG A 134 -1.99 25.95 -20.35
N GLY A 135 -2.43 25.11 -21.30
CA GLY A 135 -1.92 25.11 -22.66
C GLY A 135 -0.56 24.41 -22.82
N ILE A 136 -0.10 23.63 -21.84
CA ILE A 136 1.13 22.86 -21.94
C ILE A 136 0.81 21.55 -22.68
N SER A 137 1.20 21.47 -23.96
CA SER A 137 1.03 20.29 -24.82
C SER A 137 2.36 19.64 -25.22
N GLN A 138 3.48 20.32 -24.93
CA GLN A 138 4.82 19.83 -25.20
C GLN A 138 5.75 20.16 -24.05
N ILE A 139 6.56 19.18 -23.64
CA ILE A 139 7.58 19.30 -22.60
C ILE A 139 8.92 18.89 -23.22
N ASP A 140 9.89 19.80 -23.23
CA ASP A 140 11.23 19.49 -23.69
C ASP A 140 11.97 18.61 -22.70
N THR A 141 11.94 18.98 -21.42
CA THR A 141 12.53 18.18 -20.35
C THR A 141 11.58 18.08 -19.15
N LEU A 142 11.13 16.86 -18.87
CA LEU A 142 10.45 16.51 -17.63
C LEU A 142 11.49 16.09 -16.60
N VAL A 143 11.60 16.84 -15.51
CA VAL A 143 12.52 16.57 -14.39
C VAL A 143 11.73 16.06 -13.20
N ALA A 144 11.91 14.79 -12.87
CA ALA A 144 11.34 14.21 -11.65
C ALA A 144 12.34 14.41 -10.50
N LYS A 145 12.00 15.29 -9.55
CA LYS A 145 12.87 15.64 -8.41
C LYS A 145 12.58 14.67 -7.26
N ASP A 146 13.49 13.71 -7.09
CA ASP A 146 13.50 12.77 -5.97
C ASP A 146 14.49 13.24 -4.88
N GLY A 147 14.46 12.59 -3.70
CA GLY A 147 15.40 12.93 -2.61
C GLY A 147 14.91 14.02 -1.66
N TYR A 148 13.60 14.36 -1.66
CA TYR A 148 12.98 15.14 -0.58
C TYR A 148 13.16 14.42 0.77
N PHE A 149 13.11 13.09 0.75
CA PHE A 149 13.51 12.27 1.87
C PHE A 149 15.01 11.97 1.81
N PRO A 150 15.81 12.42 2.77
CA PRO A 150 17.23 12.09 2.81
C PRO A 150 17.46 10.63 3.22
N GLY A 151 18.58 10.05 2.76
CA GLY A 151 19.03 8.72 3.14
C GLY A 151 18.58 7.61 2.18
N MET A 152 18.67 6.38 2.64
CA MET A 152 18.38 5.19 1.83
C MET A 152 16.88 5.03 1.61
N THR A 153 16.47 4.60 0.43
CA THR A 153 15.07 4.33 0.09
C THR A 153 14.55 3.01 0.67
N VAL A 154 15.46 2.06 0.89
CA VAL A 154 15.18 0.77 1.56
C VAL A 154 15.57 0.88 3.02
N ASN A 155 14.70 0.45 3.93
CA ASN A 155 15.01 0.41 5.34
C ASN A 155 16.09 -0.67 5.59
N PRO A 156 17.25 -0.30 6.20
CA PRO A 156 18.37 -1.23 6.37
C PRO A 156 18.09 -2.36 7.39
N ASN A 157 17.00 -2.28 8.14
CA ASN A 157 16.59 -3.31 9.10
C ASN A 157 15.60 -4.32 8.52
N TRP A 158 15.21 -4.18 7.27
CA TRP A 158 14.35 -5.15 6.60
C TRP A 158 15.17 -6.35 6.12
N GLU A 159 14.54 -7.52 6.17
CA GLU A 159 15.17 -8.76 5.76
C GLU A 159 15.23 -8.86 4.22
N TRP A 160 16.10 -9.74 3.75
CA TRP A 160 16.33 -9.94 2.33
C TRP A 160 15.07 -10.36 1.55
N GLU A 161 14.25 -11.16 2.18
CA GLU A 161 12.98 -11.62 1.62
C GLU A 161 11.96 -10.49 1.52
N ASP A 162 11.93 -9.61 2.52
CA ASP A 162 10.98 -8.50 2.60
C ASP A 162 11.14 -7.52 1.44
N VAL A 163 12.39 -7.16 1.12
CA VAL A 163 12.67 -6.12 0.11
C VAL A 163 12.34 -6.52 -1.33
N GLN A 164 11.90 -7.75 -1.54
CA GLN A 164 11.43 -8.25 -2.84
C GLN A 164 9.91 -8.14 -2.98
N ALA A 165 9.19 -8.23 -1.87
CA ALA A 165 7.73 -8.19 -1.82
C ALA A 165 7.21 -6.74 -1.73
N GLY A 166 5.97 -6.51 -2.16
CA GLY A 166 5.36 -5.18 -2.16
C GLY A 166 5.30 -4.53 -0.77
N TYR A 167 5.16 -5.31 0.30
CA TYR A 167 5.17 -4.77 1.67
C TYR A 167 6.55 -4.26 2.11
N GLY A 168 7.62 -4.66 1.45
CA GLY A 168 8.99 -4.20 1.63
C GLY A 168 9.47 -3.29 0.49
N ALA A 169 8.55 -2.66 -0.25
CA ALA A 169 8.88 -1.77 -1.34
C ALA A 169 9.71 -0.56 -0.85
N PRO A 170 10.69 -0.09 -1.65
CA PRO A 170 11.49 1.06 -1.32
C PRO A 170 10.60 2.31 -1.20
N VAL A 171 10.92 3.20 -0.23
CA VAL A 171 10.17 4.44 -0.02
C VAL A 171 11.06 5.64 -0.32
N ASN A 172 10.75 6.31 -1.39
CA ASN A 172 11.35 7.57 -1.83
C ASN A 172 10.33 8.71 -1.76
N SER A 173 10.62 9.86 -2.32
CA SER A 173 9.68 10.99 -2.35
C SER A 173 8.71 10.96 -3.54
N LEU A 174 8.98 10.12 -4.54
CA LEU A 174 8.17 9.90 -5.74
C LEU A 174 7.54 8.51 -5.70
N ILE A 175 6.52 8.32 -4.87
CA ILE A 175 5.82 7.04 -4.71
C ILE A 175 4.71 6.95 -5.77
N LEU A 176 4.66 5.85 -6.51
CA LEU A 176 3.57 5.52 -7.44
C LEU A 176 3.09 4.11 -7.18
N HIS A 177 1.78 3.94 -6.94
CA HIS A 177 1.19 2.63 -6.61
C HIS A 177 1.92 1.95 -5.45
N GLN A 178 2.29 2.71 -4.41
CA GLN A 178 3.06 2.22 -3.25
C GLN A 178 4.40 1.58 -3.64
N ASN A 179 4.96 1.94 -4.79
CA ASN A 179 6.17 1.35 -5.37
C ASN A 179 6.09 -0.17 -5.52
N SER A 180 4.89 -0.65 -5.86
CA SER A 180 4.55 -2.06 -6.02
C SER A 180 4.15 -2.40 -7.45
N LEU A 181 4.54 -3.58 -7.89
CA LEU A 181 4.12 -4.23 -9.12
C LEU A 181 3.05 -5.25 -8.77
N ASP A 182 1.86 -5.10 -9.33
CA ASP A 182 0.70 -5.88 -8.93
C ASP A 182 0.34 -6.94 -9.97
N LEU A 183 0.36 -8.19 -9.54
CA LEU A 183 -0.02 -9.33 -10.37
C LEU A 183 -1.21 -10.05 -9.74
N LYS A 184 -1.96 -10.75 -10.59
CA LYS A 184 -3.07 -11.59 -10.17
C LYS A 184 -2.88 -13.00 -10.69
N LEU A 185 -3.00 -13.97 -9.77
CA LEU A 185 -2.84 -15.39 -10.01
C LEU A 185 -4.21 -16.04 -10.11
N TRP A 186 -4.46 -16.74 -11.20
CA TRP A 186 -5.72 -17.40 -11.48
C TRP A 186 -5.52 -18.90 -11.56
N PRO A 187 -6.22 -19.71 -10.77
CA PRO A 187 -6.25 -21.15 -10.99
C PRO A 187 -6.74 -21.47 -12.41
N THR A 188 -6.21 -22.53 -12.98
CA THR A 188 -6.67 -23.06 -14.25
C THR A 188 -7.69 -24.18 -14.06
N GLU A 189 -8.35 -24.61 -15.13
CA GLU A 189 -9.37 -25.64 -15.10
C GLU A 189 -8.81 -27.06 -14.85
N ASN A 190 -7.49 -27.24 -14.93
CA ASN A 190 -6.87 -28.56 -14.82
C ASN A 190 -5.80 -28.57 -13.71
N VAL A 191 -5.91 -29.55 -12.82
CA VAL A 191 -4.88 -29.84 -11.81
C VAL A 191 -3.54 -30.17 -12.50
N GLY A 192 -2.45 -29.65 -11.93
CA GLY A 192 -1.10 -29.82 -12.44
C GLY A 192 -0.65 -28.74 -13.45
N GLN A 193 -1.57 -27.95 -14.00
CA GLN A 193 -1.21 -26.86 -14.89
C GLN A 193 -0.75 -25.61 -14.10
N PRO A 194 0.17 -24.80 -14.64
CA PRO A 194 0.57 -23.53 -14.04
C PRO A 194 -0.64 -22.60 -13.84
N LEU A 195 -0.63 -21.78 -12.79
CA LEU A 195 -1.59 -20.69 -12.66
C LEU A 195 -1.41 -19.71 -13.82
N ARG A 196 -2.51 -19.11 -14.27
CA ARG A 196 -2.44 -17.99 -15.21
C ARG A 196 -2.07 -16.72 -14.43
N VAL A 197 -0.98 -16.08 -14.82
CA VAL A 197 -0.50 -14.83 -14.23
C VAL A 197 -0.89 -13.66 -15.11
N THR A 198 -1.51 -12.63 -14.51
CA THR A 198 -1.87 -11.40 -15.22
C THR A 198 -1.39 -10.18 -14.43
N TRP A 199 -1.03 -9.13 -15.13
CA TRP A 199 -0.79 -7.82 -14.53
C TRP A 199 -2.14 -7.17 -14.19
N VAL A 200 -2.23 -6.60 -13.00
CA VAL A 200 -3.41 -5.79 -12.60
C VAL A 200 -3.42 -4.49 -13.41
N ARG A 201 -2.24 -3.93 -13.65
CA ARG A 201 -2.00 -2.79 -14.54
C ARG A 201 -1.05 -3.24 -15.65
N PRO A 202 -1.55 -3.44 -16.89
CA PRO A 202 -0.75 -3.99 -17.99
C PRO A 202 0.54 -3.20 -18.27
N GLU A 203 0.51 -1.88 -18.11
CA GLU A 203 1.66 -0.99 -18.31
C GLU A 203 2.82 -1.28 -17.36
N GLN A 204 2.55 -1.79 -16.14
CA GLN A 204 3.60 -2.18 -15.20
C GLN A 204 4.41 -3.38 -15.65
N GLY A 205 3.84 -4.21 -16.54
CA GLY A 205 4.50 -5.39 -17.07
C GLY A 205 5.52 -5.09 -18.18
N ILE A 206 5.56 -3.86 -18.67
CA ILE A 206 6.46 -3.50 -19.77
C ILE A 206 7.91 -3.66 -19.33
N GLY A 207 8.66 -4.51 -20.05
CA GLY A 207 10.06 -4.81 -19.76
C GLY A 207 10.28 -5.84 -18.65
N TRP A 208 9.25 -6.33 -17.98
CA TRP A 208 9.35 -7.38 -16.96
C TRP A 208 9.11 -8.77 -17.56
N GLN A 209 9.84 -9.75 -17.05
CA GLN A 209 9.62 -11.17 -17.29
C GLN A 209 9.00 -11.81 -16.03
N VAL A 210 8.12 -12.79 -16.23
CA VAL A 210 7.54 -13.55 -15.12
C VAL A 210 8.02 -15.00 -15.22
N ASP A 211 8.83 -15.41 -14.26
CA ASP A 211 9.20 -16.80 -14.01
C ASP A 211 8.11 -17.46 -13.19
N ASN A 212 7.20 -18.15 -13.87
CA ASN A 212 6.01 -18.76 -13.28
C ASN A 212 6.27 -20.21 -12.88
N GLN A 213 6.46 -20.48 -11.61
CA GLN A 213 6.68 -21.78 -10.99
C GLN A 213 5.47 -22.22 -10.16
N THR A 214 4.28 -21.74 -10.50
CA THR A 214 3.04 -22.07 -9.80
C THR A 214 2.31 -23.26 -10.41
N ARG A 215 1.33 -23.81 -9.69
CA ARG A 215 0.43 -24.84 -10.22
C ARG A 215 -0.97 -24.78 -9.60
N THR A 216 -1.95 -25.23 -10.35
CA THR A 216 -3.30 -25.54 -9.85
C THR A 216 -3.27 -26.91 -9.19
N VAL A 217 -3.85 -27.02 -8.01
CA VAL A 217 -3.89 -28.28 -7.23
C VAL A 217 -5.31 -28.67 -6.85
N SER A 218 -5.47 -29.90 -6.35
CA SER A 218 -6.75 -30.36 -5.82
C SER A 218 -7.10 -29.66 -4.50
N THR A 219 -8.37 -29.65 -4.12
CA THR A 219 -8.86 -29.05 -2.86
C THR A 219 -8.36 -29.75 -1.61
N THR A 220 -7.66 -30.89 -1.71
CA THR A 220 -7.07 -31.63 -0.60
C THR A 220 -5.61 -31.26 -0.31
N GLU A 221 -4.98 -30.52 -1.21
CA GLU A 221 -3.60 -30.05 -1.05
C GLU A 221 -3.58 -28.68 -0.35
N PRO A 222 -2.50 -28.27 0.34
CA PRO A 222 -2.43 -26.92 0.92
C PRO A 222 -2.32 -25.84 -0.16
N GLU A 223 -2.92 -24.67 0.08
CA GLU A 223 -2.72 -23.47 -0.72
C GLU A 223 -1.61 -22.61 -0.13
N PHE A 224 -0.74 -22.12 -0.98
CA PHE A 224 0.24 -21.10 -0.66
C PHE A 224 0.78 -20.48 -1.95
N VAL A 225 1.11 -19.20 -1.91
CA VAL A 225 1.84 -18.52 -2.97
C VAL A 225 2.97 -17.70 -2.39
N ALA A 226 4.04 -17.58 -3.15
CA ALA A 226 5.17 -16.73 -2.82
C ALA A 226 5.56 -15.93 -4.07
N ILE A 227 5.96 -14.68 -3.84
CA ILE A 227 6.48 -13.79 -4.88
C ILE A 227 7.85 -13.29 -4.46
N GLY A 228 8.75 -13.22 -5.42
CA GLY A 228 10.06 -12.62 -5.29
C GLY A 228 10.46 -11.96 -6.59
N ARG A 229 11.55 -11.20 -6.58
CA ARG A 229 12.12 -10.62 -7.78
C ARG A 229 13.64 -10.72 -7.80
N SER A 230 14.23 -10.67 -8.99
CA SER A 230 15.65 -10.43 -9.11
C SER A 230 16.00 -9.02 -8.58
N PHE A 231 17.20 -8.85 -8.02
CA PHE A 231 17.69 -7.56 -7.56
C PHE A 231 18.27 -6.70 -8.67
N THR A 232 18.69 -7.34 -9.75
CA THR A 232 19.44 -6.70 -10.84
C THR A 232 18.72 -6.74 -12.18
N GLU A 233 17.79 -7.68 -12.36
CA GLU A 233 17.09 -7.90 -13.62
C GLU A 233 15.58 -7.74 -13.43
N PRO A 234 14.84 -7.31 -14.45
CA PRO A 234 13.39 -7.17 -14.37
C PRO A 234 12.69 -8.54 -14.47
N ILE A 235 12.99 -9.44 -13.55
CA ILE A 235 12.41 -10.78 -13.45
C ILE A 235 11.66 -10.92 -12.13
N ILE A 236 10.36 -11.21 -12.22
CA ILE A 236 9.52 -11.59 -11.10
C ILE A 236 9.39 -13.10 -11.08
N ARG A 237 9.61 -13.71 -9.92
CA ARG A 237 9.38 -15.14 -9.68
C ARG A 237 8.11 -15.31 -8.88
N VAL A 238 7.22 -16.15 -9.36
CA VAL A 238 5.99 -16.53 -8.66
C VAL A 238 6.00 -18.05 -8.49
N SER A 239 5.82 -18.50 -7.26
CA SER A 239 5.80 -19.93 -6.95
C SER A 239 4.65 -20.28 -6.01
N GLY A 240 4.35 -21.56 -5.90
CA GLY A 240 3.29 -22.05 -5.02
C GLY A 240 2.10 -22.63 -5.78
N GLN A 241 0.94 -22.66 -5.12
CA GLN A 241 -0.21 -23.37 -5.66
C GLN A 241 -1.52 -22.83 -5.10
N LEU A 242 -2.57 -22.85 -5.94
CA LEU A 242 -3.95 -22.57 -5.59
C LEU A 242 -4.84 -23.74 -5.98
N HIS A 243 -5.93 -23.93 -5.26
CA HIS A 243 -6.93 -24.96 -5.58
C HIS A 243 -7.61 -24.68 -6.93
N ILE A 244 -7.99 -25.74 -7.59
CA ILE A 244 -8.91 -25.65 -8.73
C ILE A 244 -10.21 -24.98 -8.26
N GLY A 245 -10.65 -23.94 -8.97
CA GLY A 245 -11.86 -23.18 -8.64
C GLY A 245 -11.72 -22.19 -7.49
N ALA A 246 -10.51 -22.02 -6.88
CA ALA A 246 -10.29 -20.98 -5.89
C ALA A 246 -10.41 -19.58 -6.51
N GLU A 247 -10.74 -18.60 -5.67
CA GLU A 247 -10.70 -17.19 -6.08
C GLU A 247 -9.26 -16.78 -6.43
N PRO A 248 -9.11 -15.92 -7.44
CA PRO A 248 -7.79 -15.44 -7.83
C PRO A 248 -7.10 -14.67 -6.72
N GLU A 249 -5.81 -14.88 -6.54
CA GLU A 249 -5.00 -14.22 -5.51
C GLU A 249 -4.17 -13.06 -6.08
N ASN A 250 -4.15 -11.93 -5.36
CA ASN A 250 -3.30 -10.79 -5.69
C ASN A 250 -1.95 -10.96 -5.00
N VAL A 251 -0.87 -10.75 -5.77
CA VAL A 251 0.51 -10.77 -5.26
C VAL A 251 1.23 -9.51 -5.68
N PHE A 252 2.16 -9.05 -4.84
CA PHE A 252 2.78 -7.74 -4.96
C PHE A 252 4.30 -7.87 -4.88
N ALA A 253 5.01 -7.42 -5.91
CA ALA A 253 6.46 -7.32 -5.91
C ALA A 253 6.91 -5.86 -5.75
N ALA A 254 8.01 -5.63 -5.06
CA ALA A 254 8.61 -4.30 -4.94
C ALA A 254 9.26 -3.86 -6.25
N VAL A 255 9.09 -2.60 -6.65
CA VAL A 255 9.85 -2.02 -7.77
C VAL A 255 11.35 -1.94 -7.43
N ILE A 256 12.23 -1.97 -8.45
CA ILE A 256 13.68 -1.86 -8.25
C ILE A 256 14.07 -0.39 -8.08
N ASN A 257 13.61 0.47 -8.98
CA ASN A 257 13.92 1.89 -9.01
C ASN A 257 12.63 2.72 -8.96
N PRO A 258 12.21 3.13 -7.76
CA PRO A 258 10.92 3.82 -7.59
C PRO A 258 10.86 5.17 -8.28
N GLY A 259 11.96 5.95 -8.29
CA GLY A 259 12.00 7.24 -8.99
C GLY A 259 11.82 7.09 -10.50
N GLN A 260 12.48 6.09 -11.10
CA GLN A 260 12.31 5.81 -12.53
C GLN A 260 10.90 5.28 -12.84
N ASN A 261 10.37 4.41 -11.98
CA ASN A 261 8.98 3.90 -12.11
C ASN A 261 7.96 5.05 -12.11
N PHE A 262 8.14 6.04 -11.22
CA PHE A 262 7.28 7.22 -11.18
C PHE A 262 7.42 8.07 -12.45
N LEU A 263 8.65 8.35 -12.88
CA LEU A 263 8.92 9.14 -14.08
C LEU A 263 8.31 8.50 -15.34
N ASP A 264 8.48 7.21 -15.51
CA ASP A 264 7.94 6.47 -16.65
C ASP A 264 6.42 6.38 -16.61
N GLY A 265 5.84 6.17 -15.43
CA GLY A 265 4.40 6.23 -15.22
C GLY A 265 3.82 7.59 -15.58
N PHE A 266 4.42 8.68 -15.11
CA PHE A 266 3.94 10.02 -15.43
C PHE A 266 4.09 10.37 -16.92
N LYS A 267 5.20 9.97 -17.57
CA LYS A 267 5.35 10.11 -19.02
C LYS A 267 4.26 9.37 -19.80
N THR A 268 3.91 8.17 -19.36
CA THR A 268 2.82 7.39 -19.96
C THR A 268 1.49 8.14 -19.87
N ILE A 269 1.14 8.65 -18.69
CA ILE A 269 -0.09 9.43 -18.48
C ILE A 269 -0.07 10.73 -19.31
N LEU A 270 1.05 11.46 -19.34
CA LEU A 270 1.19 12.67 -20.17
C LEU A 270 0.93 12.36 -21.66
N SER A 271 1.50 11.26 -22.17
CA SER A 271 1.27 10.83 -23.55
C SER A 271 -0.19 10.47 -23.82
N GLN A 272 -0.87 9.80 -22.90
CA GLN A 272 -2.31 9.48 -22.99
C GLN A 272 -3.17 10.76 -22.99
N GLN A 273 -2.69 11.81 -22.35
CA GLN A 273 -3.32 13.13 -22.31
C GLN A 273 -2.81 14.06 -23.44
N GLU A 274 -2.20 13.53 -24.50
CA GLU A 274 -1.69 14.26 -25.65
C GLU A 274 -0.64 15.34 -25.31
N ILE A 275 0.11 15.14 -24.21
CA ILE A 275 1.26 15.96 -23.85
C ILE A 275 2.53 15.20 -24.23
N SER A 276 3.28 15.72 -25.19
CA SER A 276 4.53 15.11 -25.64
C SER A 276 5.67 15.47 -24.68
N VAL A 277 6.53 14.49 -24.39
CA VAL A 277 7.74 14.66 -23.56
C VAL A 277 8.96 14.22 -24.36
N ASN A 278 9.84 15.16 -24.71
CA ASN A 278 11.03 14.85 -25.48
C ASN A 278 12.07 14.11 -24.63
N ARG A 279 12.29 14.55 -23.39
CA ARG A 279 13.27 13.97 -22.48
C ARG A 279 12.71 13.88 -21.05
N GLY A 280 12.93 12.75 -20.36
CA GLY A 280 12.67 12.58 -18.94
C GLY A 280 13.97 12.33 -18.19
N ILE A 281 14.17 12.98 -17.04
CA ILE A 281 15.33 12.78 -16.18
C ILE A 281 14.95 12.74 -14.70
N LEU A 282 15.68 11.95 -13.92
CA LEU A 282 15.67 12.03 -12.47
C LEU A 282 16.70 13.05 -12.00
N ALA A 283 16.35 13.84 -11.00
CA ALA A 283 17.26 14.75 -10.34
C ALA A 283 17.04 14.73 -8.81
N ASN A 284 18.06 15.11 -8.06
CA ASN A 284 17.91 15.29 -6.63
C ASN A 284 16.96 16.47 -6.34
N TYR A 285 16.27 16.39 -5.21
CA TYR A 285 15.42 17.47 -4.74
C TYR A 285 16.25 18.75 -4.55
N SER A 286 15.73 19.82 -5.10
CA SER A 286 16.17 21.18 -4.85
C SER A 286 14.95 22.09 -4.96
N GLN A 287 14.81 23.01 -4.03
CA GLN A 287 13.79 24.03 -4.14
C GLN A 287 14.12 24.94 -5.34
N GLY A 288 13.19 25.04 -6.28
CA GLY A 288 13.30 25.93 -7.44
C GLY A 288 12.54 27.24 -7.18
N SER A 289 12.75 28.19 -8.06
CA SER A 289 12.04 29.48 -8.09
C SER A 289 10.89 29.49 -9.11
N GLU A 290 10.69 28.40 -9.82
CA GLU A 290 9.66 28.27 -10.84
C GLU A 290 8.26 28.30 -10.22
N PRO A 291 7.27 28.93 -10.90
CA PRO A 291 5.90 28.93 -10.41
C PRO A 291 5.28 27.53 -10.44
N GLU A 292 4.47 27.23 -9.42
CA GLU A 292 3.69 26.00 -9.37
C GLU A 292 2.54 26.08 -10.41
N VAL A 293 2.48 25.11 -11.29
CA VAL A 293 1.49 25.05 -12.37
C VAL A 293 0.48 23.92 -12.23
N ALA A 294 0.77 22.90 -11.44
CA ALA A 294 -0.18 21.85 -11.12
C ALA A 294 0.16 21.22 -9.77
N TRP A 295 -0.83 20.65 -9.09
CA TRP A 295 -0.62 19.98 -7.82
C TRP A 295 -1.76 19.04 -7.49
N VAL A 296 -1.45 18.04 -6.66
CA VAL A 296 -2.41 17.17 -5.98
C VAL A 296 -2.01 17.02 -4.51
N GLU A 297 -2.96 16.68 -3.68
CA GLU A 297 -2.74 16.45 -2.25
C GLU A 297 -3.28 15.07 -1.85
N SER A 298 -2.60 14.46 -0.90
CA SER A 298 -3.08 13.22 -0.29
C SER A 298 -4.41 13.43 0.43
N PRO A 299 -5.13 12.36 0.77
CA PRO A 299 -6.11 12.40 1.86
C PRO A 299 -5.48 12.99 3.13
N PRO A 300 -6.29 13.47 4.11
CA PRO A 300 -5.77 13.98 5.38
C PRO A 300 -5.03 12.88 6.16
N LEU A 301 -4.09 13.28 7.01
CA LEU A 301 -3.28 12.36 7.81
C LEU A 301 -4.14 11.35 8.59
N SER A 302 -5.30 11.78 9.10
CA SER A 302 -6.25 10.90 9.78
C SER A 302 -6.69 9.70 8.93
N GLU A 303 -6.84 9.86 7.62
CA GLU A 303 -7.13 8.77 6.69
C GLU A 303 -5.89 7.95 6.33
N LEU A 304 -4.73 8.61 6.20
CA LEU A 304 -3.47 7.92 5.95
C LEU A 304 -3.13 6.98 7.10
N VAL A 305 -3.24 7.42 8.35
CA VAL A 305 -2.98 6.56 9.53
C VAL A 305 -4.04 5.49 9.72
N ARG A 306 -5.28 5.75 9.31
CA ARG A 306 -6.31 4.71 9.26
C ARG A 306 -5.92 3.58 8.31
N THR A 307 -5.51 3.92 7.09
CA THR A 307 -5.02 2.93 6.10
C THR A 307 -3.78 2.18 6.62
N LEU A 308 -2.83 2.92 7.17
CA LEU A 308 -1.61 2.39 7.79
C LEU A 308 -1.93 1.31 8.82
N ASN A 309 -2.85 1.59 9.76
CA ASN A 309 -3.14 0.68 10.85
C ASN A 309 -4.06 -0.48 10.42
N MET A 310 -5.11 -0.20 9.63
CA MET A 310 -6.06 -1.23 9.22
C MET A 310 -5.47 -2.26 8.26
N GLN A 311 -4.56 -1.84 7.39
CA GLN A 311 -3.90 -2.69 6.41
C GLN A 311 -2.48 -3.09 6.83
N SER A 312 -2.01 -2.59 7.97
CA SER A 312 -0.61 -2.77 8.42
C SER A 312 0.43 -2.36 7.36
N ASN A 313 0.16 -1.29 6.61
CA ASN A 313 0.89 -0.91 5.42
C ASN A 313 2.25 -0.26 5.76
N ASN A 314 3.35 -0.90 5.32
CA ASN A 314 4.70 -0.45 5.62
C ASN A 314 5.11 0.80 4.82
N VAL A 315 4.67 0.92 3.57
CA VAL A 315 4.99 2.08 2.72
C VAL A 315 4.37 3.35 3.31
N PHE A 316 3.14 3.28 3.80
CA PHE A 316 2.51 4.39 4.52
C PHE A 316 3.27 4.73 5.81
N ALA A 317 3.68 3.72 6.58
CA ALA A 317 4.44 3.92 7.81
C ALA A 317 5.76 4.65 7.54
N GLU A 318 6.56 4.14 6.61
CA GLU A 318 7.84 4.73 6.23
C GLU A 318 7.69 6.16 5.67
N ALA A 319 6.70 6.38 4.79
CA ALA A 319 6.45 7.71 4.22
C ALA A 319 6.10 8.74 5.31
N ILE A 320 5.24 8.37 6.25
CA ILE A 320 4.85 9.25 7.37
C ILE A 320 6.03 9.52 8.30
N VAL A 321 6.82 8.51 8.67
CA VAL A 321 8.02 8.68 9.52
C VAL A 321 9.04 9.60 8.84
N ARG A 322 9.28 9.43 7.54
CA ARG A 322 10.17 10.29 6.76
C ARG A 322 9.67 11.72 6.66
N THR A 323 8.35 11.90 6.49
CA THR A 323 7.70 13.21 6.52
C THR A 323 7.93 13.92 7.85
N LEU A 324 7.73 13.23 8.98
CA LEU A 324 8.06 13.75 10.32
C LEU A 324 9.52 14.21 10.42
N GLY A 325 10.44 13.40 9.90
CA GLY A 325 11.87 13.71 9.92
C GLY A 325 12.25 14.96 9.12
N VAL A 326 11.57 15.21 7.99
CA VAL A 326 11.80 16.41 7.18
C VAL A 326 11.17 17.64 7.83
N GLN A 327 9.94 17.56 8.33
CA GLN A 327 9.24 18.68 8.95
C GLN A 327 9.97 19.16 10.21
N ARG A 328 10.48 18.26 11.04
CA ARG A 328 11.26 18.61 12.23
C ARG A 328 12.55 19.35 11.89
N ARG A 329 13.28 18.93 10.84
CA ARG A 329 14.50 19.63 10.40
C ARG A 329 14.21 21.03 9.88
N SER A 330 13.07 21.26 9.24
CA SER A 330 12.66 22.57 8.73
C SER A 330 12.22 23.52 9.85
N SER A 331 11.79 22.99 11.01
CA SER A 331 11.44 23.81 12.19
C SER A 331 12.65 24.21 13.03
N ASP A 332 13.77 23.47 12.90
CA ASP A 332 15.01 23.71 13.65
C ASP A 332 16.03 24.56 12.85
N ALA A 333 15.71 24.92 11.60
CA ALA A 333 16.53 25.74 10.69
C ALA A 333 16.03 27.18 10.60
#